data_8fde2fd3f4cebaabb02b18bb56b7e08f
#
_entry.id   8fde2fd3f4cebaabb02b18bb56b7e08f
#
_cell.length_a   1.000
_cell.length_b   1.000
_cell.length_c   1.000
_cell.angle_alpha   90.00
_cell.angle_beta   90.00
_cell.angle_gamma   90.00
#
_symmetry.space_group_name_H-M   'P 1'
#
loop_
_entity.id
_entity.type
_entity.pdbx_description
1 polymer ?
#
loop_
_entity_poly.entity_id
_entity_poly.type
_entity_poly.pdbx_seq_one_letter_code
_entity_poly.pdbx_strand_id
1 'polypeptide(L)'
;SLVIDASNALGLRGDPPRHLHYDHMLMLGGLIRACVARPSYAAHIIREREITAGEVTTLGAHRPFVGNEFEQAAELGWGDLSEEYEALDAGTRRAFDLREPEFEEGERFDDIGSTWGVKHYRTADGLPVRVVAAPSSEPATRRANSADSYKFFADHVANLKRGERLLLISTAIYVLPQHVAALRILALPYGVDVDTIGGKPTQRPKLPLSHYSATKYLLEVRSTVRALAHLVTELP
;
A
#
# COMPACT_ATOMS: atom_id res chain seq x y z
N SER A 1 -18.37 14.27 13.28
CA SER A 1 -19.55 14.79 12.56
C SER A 1 -20.40 13.64 12.08
N LEU A 2 -21.71 13.85 11.95
CA LEU A 2 -22.65 12.80 11.54
C LEU A 2 -22.20 12.04 10.26
N VAL A 3 -21.63 12.73 9.27
CA VAL A 3 -21.11 12.11 8.04
C VAL A 3 -19.96 11.15 8.34
N ILE A 4 -19.00 11.58 9.17
CA ILE A 4 -17.84 10.75 9.53
C ILE A 4 -18.29 9.53 10.33
N ASP A 5 -19.21 9.71 11.26
CA ASP A 5 -19.72 8.64 12.12
C ASP A 5 -20.49 7.61 11.29
N ALA A 6 -21.36 8.06 10.39
CA ALA A 6 -22.08 7.21 9.44
C ALA A 6 -21.13 6.46 8.50
N SER A 7 -20.11 7.12 7.96
CA SER A 7 -19.11 6.48 7.09
C SER A 7 -18.32 5.39 7.83
N ASN A 8 -17.98 5.64 9.09
CA ASN A 8 -17.31 4.64 9.92
C ASN A 8 -18.24 3.45 10.25
N ALA A 9 -19.53 3.70 10.48
CA ALA A 9 -20.54 2.64 10.67
C ALA A 9 -20.75 1.79 9.41
N LEU A 10 -20.47 2.35 8.20
CA LEU A 10 -20.44 1.63 6.94
C LEU A 10 -19.12 0.84 6.71
N GLY A 11 -18.24 0.76 7.71
CA GLY A 11 -17.02 -0.05 7.63
C GLY A 11 -15.81 0.65 7.00
N LEU A 12 -15.81 1.99 6.81
CA LEU A 12 -14.66 2.68 6.22
C LEU A 12 -13.36 2.49 7.01
N ARG A 13 -13.44 2.23 8.31
CA ARG A 13 -12.24 1.98 9.15
C ARG A 13 -11.67 0.57 9.01
N GLY A 14 -12.43 -0.35 8.42
CA GLY A 14 -12.08 -1.77 8.35
C GLY A 14 -12.25 -2.48 9.70
N ASP A 15 -12.23 -3.78 9.64
CA ASP A 15 -12.25 -4.68 10.78
C ASP A 15 -10.82 -5.03 11.24
N PRO A 16 -10.65 -5.58 12.45
CA PRO A 16 -9.38 -6.18 12.85
C PRO A 16 -8.99 -7.33 11.89
N PRO A 17 -7.69 -7.62 11.77
CA PRO A 17 -7.24 -8.75 10.95
C PRO A 17 -7.80 -10.07 11.49
N ARG A 18 -8.21 -10.97 10.59
CA ARG A 18 -8.83 -12.27 10.95
C ARG A 18 -7.80 -13.33 11.35
N HIS A 19 -6.54 -13.16 10.95
CA HIS A 19 -5.48 -14.11 11.18
C HIS A 19 -4.30 -13.47 11.93
N LEU A 20 -3.51 -14.31 12.60
CA LEU A 20 -2.25 -13.91 13.27
C LEU A 20 -1.02 -14.13 12.38
N HIS A 21 -1.20 -14.88 11.29
CA HIS A 21 -0.14 -15.12 10.30
C HIS A 21 -0.68 -14.89 8.89
N TYR A 22 0.12 -14.18 8.09
CA TYR A 22 -0.11 -13.92 6.67
C TYR A 22 1.13 -14.33 5.87
N ASP A 23 0.92 -14.90 4.70
CA ASP A 23 2.02 -15.22 3.79
C ASP A 23 2.63 -13.93 3.24
N HIS A 24 1.80 -12.94 2.94
CA HIS A 24 2.21 -11.66 2.39
C HIS A 24 1.58 -10.49 3.16
N MET A 25 2.39 -9.52 3.56
CA MET A 25 1.94 -8.24 4.10
C MET A 25 2.22 -7.13 3.10
N LEU A 26 1.17 -6.49 2.58
CA LEU A 26 1.25 -5.47 1.54
C LEU A 26 0.96 -4.09 2.12
N MET A 27 1.87 -3.16 1.94
CA MET A 27 1.69 -1.75 2.30
C MET A 27 1.50 -0.93 1.02
N LEU A 28 0.36 -0.25 0.92
CA LEU A 28 0.05 0.53 -0.27
C LEU A 28 0.77 1.88 -0.24
N GLY A 29 1.25 2.32 -1.38
CA GLY A 29 1.83 3.64 -1.60
C GLY A 29 0.82 4.78 -1.47
N GLY A 30 1.27 5.98 -1.75
CA GLY A 30 0.47 7.19 -1.68
C GLY A 30 1.35 8.42 -1.51
N LEU A 31 0.82 9.47 -0.91
CA LEU A 31 1.61 10.66 -0.59
C LEU A 31 2.64 10.35 0.51
N ILE A 32 3.63 11.23 0.68
CA ILE A 32 4.76 11.11 1.64
C ILE A 32 4.32 10.55 3.01
N ARG A 33 3.21 11.05 3.55
CA ARG A 33 2.70 10.57 4.85
C ARG A 33 2.36 9.08 4.86
N ALA A 34 1.83 8.57 3.76
CA ALA A 34 1.51 7.15 3.62
C ALA A 34 2.79 6.32 3.51
N CYS A 35 3.80 6.81 2.77
CA CYS A 35 5.10 6.19 2.63
C CYS A 35 5.87 6.07 3.96
N VAL A 36 5.57 6.91 4.94
CA VAL A 36 6.11 6.83 6.31
C VAL A 36 5.23 5.98 7.22
N ALA A 37 3.93 6.28 7.27
CA ALA A 37 3.05 5.75 8.31
C ALA A 37 2.74 4.26 8.16
N ARG A 38 2.54 3.81 6.92
CA ARG A 38 2.16 2.41 6.66
C ARG A 38 3.32 1.43 6.92
N PRO A 39 4.55 1.66 6.42
CA PRO A 39 5.69 0.82 6.78
C PRO A 39 5.99 0.86 8.29
N SER A 40 5.90 2.03 8.93
CA SER A 40 6.10 2.14 10.39
C SER A 40 5.08 1.33 11.18
N TYR A 41 3.81 1.31 10.75
CA TYR A 41 2.77 0.51 11.39
C TYR A 41 3.00 -1.00 11.16
N ALA A 42 3.32 -1.41 9.93
CA ALA A 42 3.64 -2.80 9.62
C ALA A 42 4.80 -3.32 10.47
N ALA A 43 5.90 -2.58 10.52
CA ALA A 43 7.06 -2.94 11.33
C ALA A 43 6.73 -2.97 12.84
N HIS A 44 5.83 -2.12 13.33
CA HIS A 44 5.38 -2.13 14.71
C HIS A 44 4.62 -3.42 15.05
N ILE A 45 3.56 -3.75 14.29
CA ILE A 45 2.73 -4.93 14.59
C ILE A 45 3.51 -6.25 14.46
N ILE A 46 4.55 -6.29 13.59
CA ILE A 46 5.46 -7.43 13.49
C ILE A 46 6.38 -7.50 14.73
N ARG A 47 6.99 -6.38 15.14
CA ARG A 47 7.86 -6.35 16.33
C ARG A 47 7.14 -6.67 17.62
N GLU A 48 5.92 -6.18 17.79
CA GLU A 48 5.07 -6.50 18.95
C GLU A 48 4.49 -7.92 18.88
N ARG A 49 4.77 -8.65 17.82
CA ARG A 49 4.24 -10.01 17.58
C ARG A 49 2.72 -10.10 17.56
N GLU A 50 2.06 -9.01 17.25
CA GLU A 50 0.61 -9.00 17.05
C GLU A 50 0.24 -9.81 15.79
N ILE A 51 1.09 -9.71 14.75
CA ILE A 51 0.96 -10.41 13.47
C ILE A 51 2.35 -10.86 13.01
N THR A 52 2.41 -12.01 12.34
CA THR A 52 3.59 -12.48 11.62
C THR A 52 3.34 -12.50 10.12
N ALA A 53 4.39 -12.30 9.33
CA ALA A 53 4.34 -12.34 7.86
C ALA A 53 5.46 -13.21 7.31
N GLY A 54 5.19 -13.93 6.22
CA GLY A 54 6.20 -14.66 5.46
C GLY A 54 7.10 -13.69 4.68
N GLU A 55 6.51 -12.63 4.15
CA GLU A 55 7.22 -11.52 3.51
C GLU A 55 6.44 -10.20 3.63
N VAL A 56 7.13 -9.11 3.40
CA VAL A 56 6.58 -7.75 3.45
C VAL A 56 6.88 -7.03 2.14
N THR A 57 5.87 -6.39 1.53
CA THR A 57 6.04 -5.66 0.28
C THR A 57 5.35 -4.29 0.34
N THR A 58 6.06 -3.23 -0.02
CA THR A 58 5.46 -1.93 -0.30
C THR A 58 5.16 -1.81 -1.79
N LEU A 59 3.94 -1.36 -2.11
CA LEU A 59 3.43 -1.24 -3.47
C LEU A 59 3.15 0.21 -3.84
N GLY A 60 3.79 0.72 -4.85
CA GLY A 60 3.59 2.04 -5.41
C GLY A 60 3.86 2.10 -6.90
N ALA A 61 4.24 3.27 -7.38
CA ALA A 61 4.56 3.53 -8.78
C ALA A 61 5.63 4.62 -8.91
N HIS A 62 6.22 4.76 -10.08
CA HIS A 62 6.99 5.92 -10.46
C HIS A 62 6.04 7.12 -10.65
N ARG A 63 5.76 7.82 -9.58
CA ARG A 63 4.90 9.00 -9.54
C ARG A 63 5.66 10.20 -8.98
N PRO A 64 5.89 11.24 -9.77
CA PRO A 64 6.50 12.47 -9.28
C PRO A 64 5.72 13.05 -8.10
N PHE A 65 6.43 13.69 -7.18
CA PHE A 65 5.80 14.41 -6.06
C PHE A 65 4.87 15.50 -6.55
N VAL A 66 3.80 15.75 -5.82
CA VAL A 66 2.79 16.77 -6.12
C VAL A 66 2.48 17.63 -4.90
N GLY A 67 2.09 18.87 -5.14
CA GLY A 67 1.72 19.79 -4.08
C GLY A 67 2.86 20.03 -3.09
N ASN A 68 2.60 19.81 -1.80
CA ASN A 68 3.57 20.02 -0.71
C ASN A 68 4.41 18.78 -0.37
N GLU A 69 4.50 17.78 -1.25
CA GLU A 69 5.29 16.58 -0.98
C GLU A 69 6.80 16.89 -0.89
N PHE A 70 7.32 17.81 -1.68
CA PHE A 70 8.73 18.24 -1.59
C PHE A 70 9.07 18.82 -0.23
N GLU A 71 8.20 19.69 0.31
CA GLU A 71 8.37 20.29 1.64
C GLU A 71 8.32 19.21 2.73
N GLN A 72 7.37 18.29 2.64
CA GLN A 72 7.24 17.18 3.56
C GLN A 72 8.44 16.21 3.50
N ALA A 73 8.98 15.95 2.32
CA ALA A 73 10.19 15.16 2.15
C ALA A 73 11.40 15.86 2.80
N ALA A 74 11.55 17.17 2.58
CA ALA A 74 12.62 17.95 3.21
C ALA A 74 12.53 17.94 4.74
N GLU A 75 11.34 18.06 5.34
CA GLU A 75 11.11 17.95 6.79
C GLU A 75 11.54 16.57 7.37
N LEU A 76 11.50 15.53 6.56
CA LEU A 76 11.92 14.18 6.92
C LEU A 76 13.43 13.93 6.71
N GLY A 77 14.14 14.89 6.10
CA GLY A 77 15.53 14.75 5.67
C GLY A 77 15.67 14.02 4.33
N TRP A 78 14.63 14.01 3.51
CA TRP A 78 14.53 13.37 2.20
C TRP A 78 14.49 14.42 1.06
N GLY A 79 15.21 15.52 1.21
CA GLY A 79 15.15 16.64 0.26
C GLY A 79 15.64 16.33 -1.17
N ASP A 80 16.39 15.23 -1.34
CA ASP A 80 16.89 14.80 -2.64
C ASP A 80 15.90 13.89 -3.40
N LEU A 81 14.80 13.46 -2.74
CA LEU A 81 13.78 12.60 -3.35
C LEU A 81 12.79 13.41 -4.16
N SER A 82 12.27 12.80 -5.22
CA SER A 82 11.39 13.46 -6.17
C SER A 82 10.13 12.69 -6.56
N GLU A 83 10.06 11.40 -6.17
CA GLU A 83 8.95 10.53 -6.55
C GLU A 83 8.51 9.56 -5.43
N GLU A 84 7.32 8.99 -5.60
CA GLU A 84 6.69 8.07 -4.65
C GLU A 84 7.53 6.82 -4.39
N TYR A 85 8.14 6.23 -5.42
CA TYR A 85 8.95 5.02 -5.28
C TYR A 85 10.15 5.24 -4.36
N GLU A 86 10.85 6.36 -4.53
CA GLU A 86 11.96 6.76 -3.66
C GLU A 86 11.49 6.98 -2.22
N ALA A 87 10.34 7.63 -2.02
CA ALA A 87 9.78 7.87 -0.69
C ALA A 87 9.31 6.56 -0.02
N LEU A 88 8.75 5.62 -0.78
CA LEU A 88 8.41 4.29 -0.29
C LEU A 88 9.66 3.53 0.14
N ASP A 89 10.71 3.59 -0.65
CA ASP A 89 11.99 2.98 -0.33
C ASP A 89 12.56 3.55 0.97
N ALA A 90 12.70 4.86 1.06
CA ALA A 90 13.20 5.53 2.25
C ALA A 90 12.35 5.24 3.50
N GLY A 91 11.03 5.24 3.37
CA GLY A 91 10.10 4.93 4.46
C GLY A 91 10.18 3.49 4.93
N THR A 92 10.30 2.55 4.00
CA THR A 92 10.43 1.12 4.28
C THR A 92 11.78 0.79 4.92
N ARG A 93 12.87 1.30 4.36
CA ARG A 93 14.20 1.15 4.94
C ARG A 93 14.25 1.65 6.37
N ARG A 94 13.70 2.83 6.63
CA ARG A 94 13.63 3.41 7.98
C ARG A 94 12.78 2.58 8.94
N ALA A 95 11.65 2.05 8.49
CA ALA A 95 10.72 1.30 9.34
C ALA A 95 11.27 -0.06 9.76
N PHE A 96 11.94 -0.76 8.85
CA PHE A 96 12.47 -2.11 9.04
C PHE A 96 13.97 -2.17 9.30
N ASP A 97 14.63 -1.01 9.49
CA ASP A 97 16.09 -0.89 9.71
C ASP A 97 16.92 -1.58 8.62
N LEU A 98 16.53 -1.33 7.35
CA LEU A 98 17.17 -1.94 6.19
C LEU A 98 18.38 -1.12 5.74
N ARG A 99 19.40 -1.82 5.27
CA ARG A 99 20.59 -1.24 4.65
C ARG A 99 20.39 -1.07 3.15
N GLU A 100 21.42 -1.31 2.35
CA GLU A 100 21.32 -1.34 0.90
C GLU A 100 20.54 -2.60 0.44
N PRO A 101 19.85 -2.55 -0.70
CA PRO A 101 19.16 -3.71 -1.22
C PRO A 101 20.13 -4.86 -1.54
N GLU A 102 19.68 -6.10 -1.34
CA GLU A 102 20.43 -7.29 -1.75
C GLU A 102 20.62 -7.31 -3.27
N PHE A 103 19.58 -6.93 -4.00
CA PHE A 103 19.59 -6.70 -5.43
C PHE A 103 18.38 -5.84 -5.85
N GLU A 104 18.45 -5.31 -7.05
CA GLU A 104 17.38 -4.55 -7.69
C GLU A 104 17.10 -5.11 -9.06
N GLU A 105 15.85 -5.09 -9.45
CA GLU A 105 15.40 -5.40 -10.81
C GLU A 105 14.42 -4.36 -11.29
N GLY A 106 14.31 -4.18 -12.59
CA GLY A 106 13.41 -3.19 -13.17
C GLY A 106 13.76 -2.85 -14.60
N GLU A 107 12.89 -2.08 -15.21
CA GLU A 107 13.12 -1.56 -16.54
C GLU A 107 12.64 -0.10 -16.61
N ARG A 108 13.52 0.77 -17.11
CA ARG A 108 13.24 2.19 -17.25
C ARG A 108 12.93 2.51 -18.70
N PHE A 109 11.79 3.14 -18.93
CA PHE A 109 11.32 3.59 -20.23
C PHE A 109 11.26 5.11 -20.26
N ASP A 110 11.25 5.68 -21.47
CA ASP A 110 11.02 7.12 -21.68
C ASP A 110 9.63 7.54 -21.13
N ASP A 111 8.66 6.66 -21.25
CA ASP A 111 7.36 6.78 -20.62
C ASP A 111 7.41 6.25 -19.18
N ILE A 112 7.30 7.18 -18.22
CA ILE A 112 7.34 6.85 -16.81
C ILE A 112 6.20 5.89 -16.37
N GLY A 113 5.08 5.88 -17.09
CA GLY A 113 3.96 4.98 -16.83
C GLY A 113 4.29 3.51 -17.13
N SER A 114 5.22 3.25 -18.03
CA SER A 114 5.73 1.90 -18.36
C SER A 114 6.88 1.47 -17.48
N THR A 115 7.54 2.42 -16.79
CA THR A 115 8.70 2.15 -15.94
C THR A 115 8.27 1.36 -14.69
N TRP A 116 9.05 0.35 -14.32
CA TRP A 116 8.84 -0.44 -13.12
C TRP A 116 10.17 -0.75 -12.43
N GLY A 117 10.07 -1.10 -11.14
CA GLY A 117 11.23 -1.50 -10.36
C GLY A 117 10.85 -2.26 -9.09
N VAL A 118 11.73 -3.16 -8.68
CA VAL A 118 11.63 -3.92 -7.44
C VAL A 118 12.98 -3.90 -6.75
N LYS A 119 13.02 -3.45 -5.50
CA LYS A 119 14.18 -3.56 -4.63
C LYS A 119 13.95 -4.65 -3.60
N HIS A 120 14.92 -5.51 -3.44
CA HIS A 120 14.89 -6.67 -2.55
C HIS A 120 15.78 -6.44 -1.34
N TYR A 121 15.21 -6.62 -0.18
CA TYR A 121 15.86 -6.46 1.10
C TYR A 121 15.63 -7.66 2.01
N ARG A 122 16.40 -7.74 3.06
CA ARG A 122 16.21 -8.67 4.17
C ARG A 122 16.48 -7.98 5.49
N THR A 123 15.60 -8.18 6.46
CA THR A 123 15.84 -7.72 7.82
C THR A 123 16.93 -8.56 8.50
N ALA A 124 17.46 -8.09 9.62
CA ALA A 124 18.50 -8.81 10.36
C ALA A 124 18.05 -10.19 10.85
N ASP A 125 16.77 -10.40 11.09
CA ASP A 125 16.14 -11.67 11.48
C ASP A 125 15.66 -12.52 10.28
N GLY A 126 15.97 -12.08 9.05
CA GLY A 126 15.78 -12.87 7.84
C GLY A 126 14.45 -12.66 7.12
N LEU A 127 13.57 -11.75 7.58
CA LEU A 127 12.30 -11.46 6.92
C LEU A 127 12.55 -10.80 5.54
N PRO A 128 12.04 -11.36 4.42
CA PRO A 128 12.13 -10.69 3.13
C PRO A 128 11.27 -9.43 3.09
N VAL A 129 11.85 -8.35 2.55
CA VAL A 129 11.14 -7.07 2.36
C VAL A 129 11.37 -6.60 0.93
N ARG A 130 10.30 -6.18 0.27
CA ARG A 130 10.37 -5.65 -1.10
C ARG A 130 9.76 -4.25 -1.19
N VAL A 131 10.33 -3.45 -2.08
CA VAL A 131 9.78 -2.15 -2.46
C VAL A 131 9.52 -2.20 -3.96
N VAL A 132 8.27 -1.99 -4.36
CA VAL A 132 7.80 -2.20 -5.73
C VAL A 132 7.23 -0.92 -6.30
N ALA A 133 7.70 -0.53 -7.48
CA ALA A 133 7.04 0.41 -8.37
C ALA A 133 6.43 -0.37 -9.53
N ALA A 134 5.10 -0.44 -9.61
CA ALA A 134 4.40 -1.12 -10.68
C ALA A 134 4.23 -0.22 -11.91
N PRO A 135 4.26 -0.77 -13.14
CA PRO A 135 3.90 -0.04 -14.34
C PRO A 135 2.37 0.11 -14.44
N SER A 136 1.92 1.05 -15.24
CA SER A 136 0.51 1.18 -15.61
C SER A 136 0.14 0.16 -16.67
N SER A 137 -1.06 -0.39 -16.60
CA SER A 137 -1.63 -1.18 -17.70
C SER A 137 -2.06 -0.32 -18.91
N GLU A 138 -2.11 1.01 -18.72
CA GLU A 138 -2.49 1.99 -19.74
C GLU A 138 -1.52 3.19 -19.71
N PRO A 139 -0.21 2.98 -19.92
CA PRO A 139 0.81 4.00 -19.63
C PRO A 139 0.65 5.26 -20.47
N ALA A 140 0.11 5.15 -21.69
CA ALA A 140 -0.13 6.30 -22.57
C ALA A 140 -1.27 7.22 -22.06
N THR A 141 -2.13 6.76 -21.15
CA THR A 141 -3.33 7.50 -20.71
C THR A 141 -3.33 7.86 -19.25
N ARG A 142 -2.67 7.07 -18.43
CA ARG A 142 -2.64 7.25 -16.97
C ARG A 142 -1.41 6.61 -16.32
N ARG A 143 -1.07 7.10 -15.15
CA ARG A 143 -0.11 6.44 -14.25
C ARG A 143 -0.70 5.14 -13.67
N ALA A 144 0.17 4.28 -13.14
CA ALA A 144 -0.27 3.11 -12.40
C ALA A 144 -1.17 3.49 -11.21
N ASN A 145 -2.14 2.64 -10.93
CA ASN A 145 -3.05 2.72 -9.81
C ASN A 145 -2.97 1.45 -8.93
N SER A 146 -3.77 1.36 -7.88
CA SER A 146 -3.73 0.20 -6.97
C SER A 146 -4.02 -1.13 -7.67
N ALA A 147 -4.87 -1.16 -8.70
CA ALA A 147 -5.17 -2.39 -9.45
C ALA A 147 -3.95 -2.86 -10.25
N ASP A 148 -3.22 -1.92 -10.87
CA ASP A 148 -1.98 -2.23 -11.56
C ASP A 148 -0.93 -2.78 -10.58
N SER A 149 -0.78 -2.15 -9.40
CA SER A 149 0.16 -2.58 -8.38
C SER A 149 -0.18 -3.96 -7.83
N TYR A 150 -1.45 -4.26 -7.59
CA TYR A 150 -1.90 -5.59 -7.14
C TYR A 150 -1.62 -6.66 -8.19
N LYS A 151 -1.96 -6.37 -9.45
CA LYS A 151 -1.74 -7.32 -10.53
C LYS A 151 -0.25 -7.58 -10.76
N PHE A 152 0.55 -6.52 -10.80
CA PHE A 152 2.00 -6.64 -10.95
C PHE A 152 2.63 -7.43 -9.79
N PHE A 153 2.21 -7.18 -8.55
CA PHE A 153 2.64 -7.95 -7.39
C PHE A 153 2.31 -9.43 -7.55
N ALA A 154 1.08 -9.75 -7.92
CA ALA A 154 0.61 -11.13 -8.04
C ALA A 154 1.36 -11.92 -9.12
N ASP A 155 1.58 -11.29 -10.30
CA ASP A 155 2.12 -11.96 -11.49
C ASP A 155 3.67 -11.97 -11.53
N HIS A 156 4.31 -10.91 -11.03
CA HIS A 156 5.77 -10.73 -11.20
C HIS A 156 6.57 -10.84 -9.90
N VAL A 157 5.95 -10.50 -8.76
CA VAL A 157 6.70 -10.39 -7.50
C VAL A 157 6.51 -11.61 -6.62
N ALA A 158 5.24 -11.98 -6.34
CA ALA A 158 4.91 -13.04 -5.37
C ALA A 158 4.69 -14.40 -6.01
N ASN A 159 4.23 -14.46 -7.26
CA ASN A 159 3.75 -15.69 -7.90
C ASN A 159 2.72 -16.40 -7.00
N LEU A 160 1.63 -15.68 -6.69
CA LEU A 160 0.63 -16.05 -5.70
C LEU A 160 0.06 -17.46 -5.90
N LYS A 161 -0.11 -18.18 -4.81
CA LYS A 161 -0.69 -19.53 -4.77
C LYS A 161 -2.06 -19.51 -4.11
N ARG A 162 -2.94 -20.38 -4.58
CA ARG A 162 -4.26 -20.54 -4.01
C ARG A 162 -4.19 -20.88 -2.52
N GLY A 163 -4.98 -20.17 -1.72
CA GLY A 163 -5.07 -20.36 -0.27
C GLY A 163 -4.07 -19.55 0.55
N GLU A 164 -3.15 -18.80 -0.10
CA GLU A 164 -2.28 -17.86 0.63
C GLU A 164 -3.10 -16.71 1.23
N ARG A 165 -2.60 -16.16 2.33
CA ARG A 165 -3.23 -15.09 3.11
C ARG A 165 -2.47 -13.80 2.91
N LEU A 166 -3.20 -12.77 2.53
CA LEU A 166 -2.67 -11.43 2.30
C LEU A 166 -3.24 -10.44 3.31
N LEU A 167 -2.38 -9.68 3.98
CA LEU A 167 -2.76 -8.53 4.79
C LEU A 167 -2.38 -7.24 4.08
N LEU A 168 -3.35 -6.44 3.71
CA LEU A 168 -3.14 -5.11 3.15
C LEU A 168 -3.18 -4.05 4.24
N ILE A 169 -2.20 -3.15 4.25
CA ILE A 169 -2.14 -2.01 5.16
C ILE A 169 -2.34 -0.73 4.36
N SER A 170 -3.40 0.01 4.68
CA SER A 170 -3.76 1.28 4.05
C SER A 170 -4.00 2.36 5.13
N THR A 171 -4.39 3.55 4.72
CA THR A 171 -4.91 4.57 5.64
C THR A 171 -6.38 4.26 5.92
N ALA A 172 -6.84 4.44 7.15
CA ALA A 172 -8.17 4.03 7.60
C ALA A 172 -9.31 4.41 6.64
N ILE A 173 -9.31 5.64 6.11
CA ILE A 173 -10.36 6.11 5.18
C ILE A 173 -10.39 5.35 3.84
N TYR A 174 -9.28 4.70 3.46
CA TYR A 174 -9.15 3.96 2.20
C TYR A 174 -9.29 2.44 2.38
N VAL A 175 -9.49 1.94 3.59
CA VAL A 175 -9.54 0.49 3.84
C VAL A 175 -10.61 -0.19 2.99
N LEU A 176 -11.84 0.30 3.05
CA LEU A 176 -12.95 -0.36 2.35
C LEU A 176 -12.80 -0.34 0.82
N PRO A 177 -12.54 0.80 0.14
CA PRO A 177 -12.33 0.78 -1.30
C PRO A 177 -11.11 -0.05 -1.73
N GLN A 178 -10.04 -0.07 -0.94
CA GLN A 178 -8.86 -0.89 -1.23
C GLN A 178 -9.13 -2.38 -1.01
N HIS A 179 -9.89 -2.73 0.02
CA HIS A 179 -10.31 -4.12 0.25
C HIS A 179 -11.15 -4.66 -0.91
N VAL A 180 -12.14 -3.90 -1.36
CA VAL A 180 -12.99 -4.30 -2.51
C VAL A 180 -12.16 -4.45 -3.78
N ALA A 181 -11.21 -3.54 -4.02
CA ALA A 181 -10.29 -3.66 -5.15
C ALA A 181 -9.41 -4.93 -5.04
N ALA A 182 -8.91 -5.24 -3.85
CA ALA A 182 -8.10 -6.43 -3.60
C ALA A 182 -8.92 -7.73 -3.74
N LEU A 183 -10.17 -7.75 -3.29
CA LEU A 183 -11.06 -8.88 -3.54
C LEU A 183 -11.20 -9.17 -5.04
N ARG A 184 -11.40 -8.14 -5.84
CA ARG A 184 -11.56 -8.25 -7.29
C ARG A 184 -10.27 -8.66 -8.02
N ILE A 185 -9.14 -8.06 -7.65
CA ILE A 185 -7.87 -8.21 -8.38
C ILE A 185 -7.00 -9.35 -7.85
N LEU A 186 -7.12 -9.69 -6.57
CA LEU A 186 -6.29 -10.70 -5.91
C LEU A 186 -7.12 -11.92 -5.48
N ALA A 187 -8.15 -11.71 -4.64
CA ALA A 187 -8.85 -12.85 -4.05
C ALA A 187 -9.56 -13.71 -5.09
N LEU A 188 -10.37 -13.12 -5.97
CA LEU A 188 -11.13 -13.87 -6.96
C LEU A 188 -10.24 -14.56 -8.00
N PRO A 189 -9.28 -13.87 -8.68
CA PRO A 189 -8.49 -14.52 -9.72
C PRO A 189 -7.50 -15.54 -9.19
N TYR A 190 -6.85 -15.26 -8.05
CA TYR A 190 -5.76 -16.11 -7.53
C TYR A 190 -6.24 -17.09 -6.43
N GLY A 191 -7.46 -16.93 -5.93
CA GLY A 191 -8.00 -17.78 -4.86
C GLY A 191 -7.31 -17.60 -3.52
N VAL A 192 -6.83 -16.39 -3.24
CA VAL A 192 -6.16 -16.01 -1.98
C VAL A 192 -7.15 -15.40 -1.00
N ASP A 193 -6.83 -15.43 0.29
CA ASP A 193 -7.61 -14.79 1.35
C ASP A 193 -7.02 -13.40 1.66
N VAL A 194 -7.87 -12.38 1.68
CA VAL A 194 -7.42 -10.98 1.80
C VAL A 194 -8.07 -10.30 2.99
N ASP A 195 -7.24 -9.74 3.87
CA ASP A 195 -7.63 -8.77 4.88
C ASP A 195 -7.07 -7.40 4.55
N THR A 196 -7.76 -6.35 4.99
CA THR A 196 -7.28 -4.98 4.84
C THR A 196 -7.52 -4.20 6.12
N ILE A 197 -6.45 -3.62 6.67
CA ILE A 197 -6.50 -2.85 7.92
C ILE A 197 -6.04 -1.41 7.69
N GLY A 198 -6.53 -0.51 8.53
CA GLY A 198 -6.06 0.87 8.60
C GLY A 198 -4.87 1.02 9.52
N GLY A 199 -3.74 1.48 9.00
CA GLY A 199 -2.59 1.78 9.83
C GLY A 199 -2.93 2.79 10.95
N LYS A 200 -2.52 2.48 12.17
CA LYS A 200 -2.62 3.39 13.31
C LYS A 200 -1.30 4.14 13.45
N PRO A 201 -1.31 5.41 13.88
CA PRO A 201 -0.07 6.10 14.23
C PRO A 201 0.62 5.37 15.39
N THR A 202 1.79 4.80 15.15
CA THR A 202 2.55 4.06 16.17
C THR A 202 3.49 4.95 16.99
N GLN A 203 3.83 6.11 16.42
CA GLN A 203 4.59 7.17 17.06
C GLN A 203 4.01 8.51 16.61
N ARG A 204 4.31 9.61 17.32
CA ARG A 204 4.00 10.95 16.81
C ARG A 204 4.81 11.13 15.52
N PRO A 205 4.17 11.07 14.33
CA PRO A 205 4.89 11.30 13.11
C PRO A 205 5.43 12.74 13.14
N LYS A 206 6.62 12.97 12.60
CA LYS A 206 7.13 14.34 12.41
C LYS A 206 6.15 15.16 11.57
N LEU A 207 5.40 14.51 10.69
CA LEU A 207 4.33 15.12 9.89
C LEU A 207 2.98 15.06 10.63
N PRO A 208 2.20 16.14 10.66
CA PRO A 208 0.90 16.16 11.30
C PRO A 208 -0.05 15.14 10.68
N LEU A 209 -0.94 14.55 11.51
CA LEU A 209 -1.96 13.61 11.04
C LEU A 209 -2.86 14.28 9.99
N SER A 210 -3.23 13.52 8.96
CA SER A 210 -4.20 14.00 7.97
C SER A 210 -5.58 14.04 8.58
N HIS A 211 -6.16 15.25 8.65
CA HIS A 211 -7.57 15.43 8.98
C HIS A 211 -8.38 15.42 7.68
N TYR A 212 -9.18 14.38 7.49
CA TYR A 212 -10.02 14.28 6.30
C TYR A 212 -11.35 15.00 6.53
N SER A 213 -11.77 15.80 5.56
CA SER A 213 -13.06 16.49 5.57
C SER A 213 -14.22 15.51 5.39
N ALA A 214 -15.43 15.88 5.78
CA ALA A 214 -16.64 15.11 5.51
C ALA A 214 -16.81 14.82 4.01
N THR A 215 -16.47 15.77 3.16
CA THR A 215 -16.48 15.59 1.69
C THR A 215 -15.55 14.45 1.27
N LYS A 216 -14.35 14.36 1.85
CA LYS A 216 -13.41 13.28 1.53
C LYS A 216 -13.98 11.91 1.93
N TYR A 217 -14.63 11.80 3.08
CA TYR A 217 -15.32 10.57 3.48
C TYR A 217 -16.41 10.17 2.47
N LEU A 218 -17.25 11.12 2.03
CA LEU A 218 -18.29 10.85 1.02
C LEU A 218 -17.70 10.41 -0.33
N LEU A 219 -16.56 10.97 -0.73
CA LEU A 219 -15.86 10.55 -1.94
C LEU A 219 -15.39 9.10 -1.84
N GLU A 220 -14.90 8.67 -0.68
CA GLU A 220 -14.45 7.28 -0.49
C GLU A 220 -15.64 6.30 -0.38
N VAL A 221 -16.76 6.70 0.22
CA VAL A 221 -18.01 5.92 0.16
C VAL A 221 -18.45 5.73 -1.31
N ARG A 222 -18.44 6.80 -2.10
CA ARG A 222 -18.77 6.71 -3.54
C ARG A 222 -17.80 5.78 -4.29
N SER A 223 -16.51 5.88 -4.01
CA SER A 223 -15.48 5.01 -4.61
C SER A 223 -15.73 3.55 -4.27
N THR A 224 -16.09 3.28 -3.01
CA THR A 224 -16.44 1.93 -2.55
C THR A 224 -17.66 1.38 -3.25
N VAL A 225 -18.74 2.16 -3.36
CA VAL A 225 -19.97 1.74 -4.06
C VAL A 225 -19.69 1.39 -5.52
N ARG A 226 -18.87 2.19 -6.20
CA ARG A 226 -18.45 1.90 -7.58
C ARG A 226 -17.61 0.61 -7.67
N ALA A 227 -16.65 0.44 -6.76
CA ALA A 227 -15.83 -0.76 -6.72
C ALA A 227 -16.67 -2.02 -6.46
N LEU A 228 -17.64 -1.95 -5.55
CA LEU A 228 -18.59 -3.04 -5.28
C LEU A 228 -19.46 -3.35 -6.50
N ALA A 229 -19.95 -2.34 -7.21
CA ALA A 229 -20.73 -2.54 -8.44
C ALA A 229 -19.90 -3.31 -9.48
N HIS A 230 -18.63 -2.93 -9.69
CA HIS A 230 -17.74 -3.69 -10.59
C HIS A 230 -17.48 -5.11 -10.08
N LEU A 231 -17.24 -5.30 -8.78
CA LEU A 231 -17.04 -6.62 -8.20
C LEU A 231 -18.24 -7.54 -8.49
N VAL A 232 -19.48 -7.06 -8.26
CA VAL A 232 -20.70 -7.85 -8.47
C VAL A 232 -20.88 -8.25 -9.94
N THR A 233 -20.48 -7.39 -10.89
CA THR A 233 -20.56 -7.73 -12.33
C THR A 233 -19.53 -8.77 -12.79
N GLU A 234 -18.48 -9.02 -12.01
CA GLU A 234 -17.43 -9.99 -12.31
C GLU A 234 -17.61 -11.32 -11.53
N LEU A 235 -18.57 -11.38 -10.62
CA LEU A 235 -18.91 -12.65 -9.95
C LEU A 235 -19.61 -13.60 -10.93
N PRO A 236 -19.28 -14.92 -10.88
CA PRO A 236 -19.89 -15.93 -11.75
C PRO A 236 -21.38 -16.14 -11.48
#